data_e384309208f5982046145ae17db18c36
#
_entry.id   e384309208f5982046145ae17db18c36
#
_cell.length_a   1.000
_cell.length_b   1.000
_cell.length_c   1.000
_cell.angle_alpha   90.00
_cell.angle_beta   90.00
_cell.angle_gamma   90.00
#
_symmetry.space_group_name_H-M   'P 1'
#
loop_
_entity.id
_entity.type
_entity.pdbx_description
1 polymer ?
#
loop_
_entity_poly.entity_id
_entity_poly.type
_entity_poly.pdbx_seq_one_letter_code
_entity_poly.pdbx_strand_id
1 'polypeptide(L)'
;MGVTFATKCDENAGIDVDANQVAYLWKAGAKMAAFAAIMLIAACVVGFAASKVGAAVGRDLREKTFSKVVGFSNAEINKFSTASLITRSTNDIQQIQMVTTMMLRMVLYAPIVGIGGIIKVAQTKSGMEWVIAIAVAAIMVFIFTLVGIAMPKFKIMQSLVDKVNLVSREILTGLSVIRAFGREKEEEKRFDEANRELTRTQLFTNRVMTFMMPGMSMIMYCITLGIVWVAAGRIDNGSMQVGTMTAFITYAMMIVM
;
A
#
# COMPACT_ATOMS: atom_id res chain seq x y z
N MET A 1 -35.31 -14.81 -20.79
CA MET A 1 -36.00 -15.62 -21.81
C MET A 1 -35.15 -16.77 -22.38
N GLY A 2 -33.92 -16.56 -22.84
CA GLY A 2 -33.09 -17.62 -23.43
C GLY A 2 -32.77 -18.78 -22.48
N VAL A 3 -32.44 -18.51 -21.21
CA VAL A 3 -32.10 -19.55 -20.23
C VAL A 3 -33.32 -20.42 -19.89
N THR A 4 -34.49 -19.82 -19.71
CA THR A 4 -35.74 -20.54 -19.42
C THR A 4 -36.21 -21.38 -20.61
N PHE A 5 -35.91 -20.99 -21.83
CA PHE A 5 -36.18 -21.78 -23.02
C PHE A 5 -35.23 -22.97 -23.15
N ALA A 6 -33.92 -22.75 -22.91
CA ALA A 6 -32.92 -23.80 -22.93
C ALA A 6 -33.19 -24.87 -21.84
N THR A 7 -33.50 -24.47 -20.60
CA THR A 7 -33.86 -25.41 -19.52
C THR A 7 -35.10 -26.24 -19.86
N LYS A 8 -36.12 -25.65 -20.46
CA LYS A 8 -37.29 -26.41 -20.90
C LYS A 8 -37.02 -27.37 -22.07
N CYS A 9 -36.10 -27.03 -23.00
CA CYS A 9 -35.65 -27.92 -24.03
C CYS A 9 -34.87 -29.13 -23.49
N ASP A 10 -34.01 -28.88 -22.50
CA ASP A 10 -33.21 -29.91 -21.83
C ASP A 10 -34.09 -30.85 -20.97
N GLU A 11 -35.08 -30.31 -20.26
CA GLU A 11 -36.09 -31.10 -19.53
C GLU A 11 -36.91 -31.99 -20.48
N ASN A 12 -37.33 -31.46 -21.64
CA ASN A 12 -38.06 -32.23 -22.64
C ASN A 12 -37.18 -33.31 -23.32
N ALA A 13 -35.86 -33.15 -23.30
CA ALA A 13 -34.88 -34.16 -23.78
C ALA A 13 -34.55 -35.22 -22.72
N GLY A 14 -35.20 -35.19 -21.53
CA GLY A 14 -34.98 -36.15 -20.46
C GLY A 14 -33.66 -35.96 -19.69
N ILE A 15 -33.05 -34.80 -19.83
CA ILE A 15 -31.80 -34.42 -19.11
C ILE A 15 -32.18 -33.82 -17.78
N ASP A 16 -31.69 -34.40 -16.69
CA ASP A 16 -31.85 -33.80 -15.35
C ASP A 16 -30.98 -32.53 -15.25
N VAL A 17 -31.63 -31.38 -15.48
CA VAL A 17 -30.98 -30.07 -15.53
C VAL A 17 -30.41 -29.71 -14.16
N ASP A 18 -31.08 -30.07 -13.09
CA ASP A 18 -30.63 -29.77 -11.73
C ASP A 18 -29.37 -30.56 -11.36
N ALA A 19 -29.34 -31.85 -11.70
CA ALA A 19 -28.15 -32.68 -11.48
C ALA A 19 -26.93 -32.19 -12.27
N ASN A 20 -27.14 -31.77 -13.53
CA ASN A 20 -26.08 -31.19 -14.37
C ASN A 20 -25.59 -29.85 -13.87
N GLN A 21 -26.48 -28.97 -13.40
CA GLN A 21 -26.11 -27.68 -12.81
C GLN A 21 -25.30 -27.90 -11.52
N VAL A 22 -25.73 -28.78 -10.64
CA VAL A 22 -25.02 -29.13 -9.40
C VAL A 22 -23.65 -29.72 -9.71
N ALA A 23 -23.55 -30.64 -10.68
CA ALA A 23 -22.27 -31.20 -11.11
C ALA A 23 -21.32 -30.16 -11.68
N TYR A 24 -21.84 -29.19 -12.46
CA TYR A 24 -21.06 -28.07 -12.96
C TYR A 24 -20.57 -27.16 -11.83
N LEU A 25 -21.44 -26.84 -10.86
CA LEU A 25 -21.08 -26.04 -9.69
C LEU A 25 -19.97 -26.72 -8.86
N TRP A 26 -20.06 -28.04 -8.62
CA TRP A 26 -19.00 -28.78 -7.94
C TRP A 26 -17.68 -28.74 -8.71
N LYS A 27 -17.70 -28.94 -10.04
CA LYS A 27 -16.48 -28.83 -10.87
C LYS A 27 -15.88 -27.42 -10.83
N ALA A 28 -16.71 -26.38 -10.91
CA ALA A 28 -16.26 -25.00 -10.85
C ALA A 28 -15.70 -24.68 -9.46
N GLY A 29 -16.39 -25.10 -8.40
CA GLY A 29 -15.96 -24.93 -7.00
C GLY A 29 -14.63 -25.63 -6.72
N ALA A 30 -14.48 -26.87 -7.19
CA ALA A 30 -13.21 -27.62 -7.06
C ALA A 30 -12.05 -26.93 -7.80
N LYS A 31 -12.27 -26.38 -9.00
CA LYS A 31 -11.25 -25.58 -9.70
C LYS A 31 -10.90 -24.31 -8.91
N MET A 32 -11.88 -23.60 -8.39
CA MET A 32 -11.63 -22.41 -7.57
C MET A 32 -10.85 -22.75 -6.30
N ALA A 33 -11.20 -23.85 -5.62
CA ALA A 33 -10.47 -24.33 -4.43
C ALA A 33 -9.02 -24.72 -4.78
N ALA A 34 -8.80 -25.38 -5.91
CA ALA A 34 -7.46 -25.73 -6.37
C ALA A 34 -6.60 -24.49 -6.65
N PHE A 35 -7.16 -23.48 -7.35
CA PHE A 35 -6.45 -22.22 -7.58
C PHE A 35 -6.18 -21.47 -6.26
N ALA A 36 -7.13 -21.45 -5.32
CA ALA A 36 -6.92 -20.85 -4.01
C ALA A 36 -5.80 -21.55 -3.23
N ALA A 37 -5.72 -22.89 -3.29
CA ALA A 37 -4.64 -23.67 -2.69
C ALA A 37 -3.28 -23.34 -3.34
N ILE A 38 -3.22 -23.23 -4.67
CA ILE A 38 -2.01 -22.80 -5.37
C ILE A 38 -1.57 -21.39 -4.95
N MET A 39 -2.52 -20.45 -4.85
CA MET A 39 -2.23 -19.09 -4.38
C MET A 39 -1.70 -19.09 -2.94
N LEU A 40 -2.27 -19.90 -2.05
CA LEU A 40 -1.80 -20.04 -0.68
C LEU A 40 -0.36 -20.55 -0.64
N ILE A 41 -0.05 -21.60 -1.36
CA ILE A 41 1.31 -22.18 -1.46
C ILE A 41 2.28 -21.12 -2.01
N ALA A 42 1.92 -20.45 -3.11
CA ALA A 42 2.74 -19.39 -3.70
C ALA A 42 3.00 -18.24 -2.71
N ALA A 43 1.98 -17.79 -1.97
CA ALA A 43 2.13 -16.74 -0.97
C ALA A 43 3.07 -17.18 0.17
N CYS A 44 3.00 -18.43 0.62
CA CYS A 44 3.91 -19.00 1.62
C CYS A 44 5.35 -19.02 1.09
N VAL A 45 5.57 -19.48 -0.14
CA VAL A 45 6.89 -19.53 -0.76
C VAL A 45 7.49 -18.13 -0.91
N VAL A 46 6.71 -17.17 -1.40
CA VAL A 46 7.17 -15.77 -1.51
C VAL A 46 7.48 -15.17 -0.14
N GLY A 47 6.63 -15.42 0.86
CA GLY A 47 6.85 -14.97 2.23
C GLY A 47 8.13 -15.55 2.83
N PHE A 48 8.37 -16.84 2.65
CA PHE A 48 9.58 -17.52 3.10
C PHE A 48 10.83 -17.00 2.39
N ALA A 49 10.79 -16.89 1.06
CA ALA A 49 11.91 -16.39 0.27
C ALA A 49 12.27 -14.93 0.66
N ALA A 50 11.27 -14.05 0.75
CA ALA A 50 11.48 -12.66 1.15
C ALA A 50 12.07 -12.54 2.56
N SER A 51 11.59 -13.34 3.52
CA SER A 51 12.11 -13.35 4.89
C SER A 51 13.56 -13.88 4.95
N LYS A 52 13.87 -14.92 4.16
CA LYS A 52 15.22 -15.48 4.05
C LYS A 52 16.21 -14.46 3.47
N VAL A 53 15.82 -13.76 2.40
CA VAL A 53 16.63 -12.70 1.79
C VAL A 53 16.82 -11.54 2.78
N GLY A 54 15.75 -11.08 3.42
CA GLY A 54 15.83 -10.02 4.42
C GLY A 54 16.76 -10.37 5.59
N ALA A 55 16.68 -11.60 6.11
CA ALA A 55 17.56 -12.08 7.15
C ALA A 55 19.02 -12.16 6.69
N ALA A 56 19.28 -12.61 5.46
CA ALA A 56 20.62 -12.65 4.87
C ALA A 56 21.21 -11.24 4.74
N VAL A 57 20.44 -10.28 4.22
CA VAL A 57 20.85 -8.87 4.14
C VAL A 57 21.17 -8.32 5.54
N GLY A 58 20.34 -8.59 6.54
CA GLY A 58 20.59 -8.16 7.92
C GLY A 58 21.88 -8.77 8.50
N ARG A 59 22.14 -10.06 8.26
CA ARG A 59 23.37 -10.74 8.66
C ARG A 59 24.60 -10.09 8.02
N ASP A 60 24.57 -9.95 6.70
CA ASP A 60 25.72 -9.45 5.94
C ASP A 60 26.03 -7.97 6.26
N LEU A 61 25.00 -7.17 6.52
CA LEU A 61 25.17 -5.80 6.99
C LEU A 61 25.78 -5.73 8.38
N ARG A 62 25.34 -6.60 9.33
CA ARG A 62 25.93 -6.65 10.67
C ARG A 62 27.41 -7.06 10.61
N GLU A 63 27.72 -8.09 9.85
CA GLU A 63 29.10 -8.56 9.66
C GLU A 63 29.99 -7.46 9.09
N LYS A 64 29.57 -6.80 7.99
CA LYS A 64 30.33 -5.71 7.37
C LYS A 64 30.46 -4.49 8.28
N THR A 65 29.40 -4.11 8.99
CA THR A 65 29.43 -2.98 9.91
C THR A 65 30.37 -3.26 11.08
N PHE A 66 30.26 -4.44 11.69
CA PHE A 66 31.11 -4.84 12.79
C PHE A 66 32.59 -4.90 12.37
N SER A 67 32.90 -5.57 11.27
CA SER A 67 34.27 -5.66 10.73
C SER A 67 34.87 -4.27 10.46
N LYS A 68 34.03 -3.35 9.93
CA LYS A 68 34.48 -1.97 9.67
C LYS A 68 34.73 -1.19 10.96
N VAL A 69 33.85 -1.32 11.96
CA VAL A 69 34.01 -0.64 13.26
C VAL A 69 35.21 -1.13 14.01
N VAL A 70 35.48 -2.45 13.99
CA VAL A 70 36.69 -3.02 14.61
C VAL A 70 37.98 -2.54 13.93
N GLY A 71 37.92 -2.23 12.64
CA GLY A 71 39.06 -1.67 11.88
C GLY A 71 39.22 -0.15 12.00
N PHE A 72 38.38 0.55 12.78
CA PHE A 72 38.51 2.00 12.96
C PHE A 72 39.76 2.38 13.77
N SER A 73 40.42 3.43 13.33
CA SER A 73 41.48 4.10 14.12
C SER A 73 40.88 4.83 15.33
N ASN A 74 41.69 5.12 16.35
CA ASN A 74 41.25 5.91 17.51
C ASN A 74 40.64 7.27 17.12
N ALA A 75 41.18 7.89 16.07
CA ALA A 75 40.64 9.17 15.56
C ALA A 75 39.25 9.02 14.94
N GLU A 76 38.96 7.89 14.33
CA GLU A 76 37.64 7.60 13.75
C GLU A 76 36.64 7.21 14.83
N ILE A 77 37.00 6.39 15.79
CA ILE A 77 36.14 6.03 16.93
C ILE A 77 35.69 7.27 17.71
N ASN A 78 36.60 8.23 17.92
CA ASN A 78 36.28 9.46 18.63
C ASN A 78 35.30 10.39 17.89
N LYS A 79 35.07 10.18 16.59
CA LYS A 79 34.03 10.92 15.82
C LYS A 79 32.61 10.41 16.04
N PHE A 80 32.49 9.20 16.55
CA PHE A 80 31.18 8.55 16.79
C PHE A 80 31.03 8.27 18.29
N SER A 81 29.82 8.48 18.82
CA SER A 81 29.50 7.99 20.15
C SER A 81 29.30 6.46 20.11
N THR A 82 29.73 5.77 21.15
CA THR A 82 29.54 4.31 21.30
C THR A 82 28.04 3.95 21.16
N ALA A 83 27.14 4.74 21.74
CA ALA A 83 25.71 4.57 21.63
C ALA A 83 25.22 4.63 20.17
N SER A 84 25.75 5.56 19.36
CA SER A 84 25.42 5.67 17.92
C SER A 84 25.88 4.44 17.13
N LEU A 85 27.09 3.93 17.41
CA LEU A 85 27.61 2.73 16.74
C LEU A 85 26.79 1.48 17.09
N ILE A 86 26.37 1.33 18.34
CA ILE A 86 25.48 0.25 18.78
C ILE A 86 24.14 0.35 18.05
N THR A 87 23.49 1.51 18.05
CA THR A 87 22.18 1.71 17.40
C THR A 87 22.23 1.40 15.90
N ARG A 88 23.29 1.84 15.21
CA ARG A 88 23.48 1.55 13.78
C ARG A 88 23.71 0.07 13.51
N SER A 89 24.45 -0.61 14.39
CA SER A 89 24.75 -2.06 14.24
C SER A 89 23.55 -2.96 14.58
N THR A 90 22.58 -2.45 15.32
CA THR A 90 21.42 -3.22 15.78
C THR A 90 20.12 -2.73 15.13
N ASN A 91 19.61 -1.60 15.61
CA ASN A 91 18.27 -1.11 15.26
C ASN A 91 18.15 -0.67 13.79
N ASP A 92 19.14 0.08 13.27
CA ASP A 92 19.11 0.56 11.89
C ASP A 92 19.17 -0.62 10.91
N ILE A 93 20.02 -1.61 11.18
CA ILE A 93 20.09 -2.82 10.35
C ILE A 93 18.79 -3.63 10.43
N GLN A 94 18.16 -3.69 11.60
CA GLN A 94 16.86 -4.37 11.74
C GLN A 94 15.77 -3.65 10.94
N GLN A 95 15.77 -2.32 10.89
CA GLN A 95 14.86 -1.56 10.05
C GLN A 95 15.11 -1.84 8.56
N ILE A 96 16.37 -1.85 8.12
CA ILE A 96 16.72 -2.19 6.73
C ILE A 96 16.25 -3.60 6.38
N GLN A 97 16.46 -4.57 7.28
CA GLN A 97 15.99 -5.94 7.10
C GLN A 97 14.46 -5.99 6.93
N MET A 98 13.71 -5.28 7.78
CA MET A 98 12.24 -5.21 7.73
C MET A 98 11.76 -4.58 6.43
N VAL A 99 12.33 -3.42 6.05
CA VAL A 99 12.00 -2.71 4.81
C VAL A 99 12.32 -3.57 3.59
N THR A 100 13.47 -4.25 3.56
CA THR A 100 13.87 -5.14 2.47
C THR A 100 12.85 -6.28 2.30
N THR A 101 12.44 -6.92 3.40
CA THR A 101 11.44 -7.99 3.37
C THR A 101 10.10 -7.49 2.85
N MET A 102 9.67 -6.32 3.32
CA MET A 102 8.40 -5.71 2.91
C MET A 102 8.43 -5.29 1.44
N MET A 103 9.50 -4.63 0.99
CA MET A 103 9.66 -4.20 -0.39
C MET A 103 9.68 -5.36 -1.38
N LEU A 104 10.41 -6.44 -1.06
CA LEU A 104 10.44 -7.63 -1.92
C LEU A 104 9.04 -8.22 -2.13
N ARG A 105 8.21 -8.24 -1.09
CA ARG A 105 6.83 -8.72 -1.20
C ARG A 105 5.97 -7.78 -2.04
N MET A 106 6.06 -6.46 -1.83
CA MET A 106 5.22 -5.49 -2.53
C MET A 106 5.64 -5.26 -3.98
N VAL A 107 6.96 -5.11 -4.23
CA VAL A 107 7.50 -4.83 -5.57
C VAL A 107 7.28 -5.99 -6.54
N LEU A 108 7.23 -7.22 -6.05
CA LEU A 108 6.92 -8.36 -6.90
C LEU A 108 5.41 -8.56 -7.07
N TYR A 109 4.63 -8.38 -5.99
CA TYR A 109 3.19 -8.63 -6.00
C TYR A 109 2.41 -7.61 -6.83
N ALA A 110 2.66 -6.31 -6.62
CA ALA A 110 1.86 -5.26 -7.25
C ALA A 110 1.91 -5.26 -8.79
N PRO A 111 3.10 -5.37 -9.46
CA PRO A 111 3.13 -5.45 -10.92
C PRO A 111 2.47 -6.71 -11.48
N ILE A 112 2.64 -7.87 -10.81
CA ILE A 112 2.05 -9.13 -11.27
C ILE A 112 0.53 -9.04 -11.24
N VAL A 113 -0.03 -8.53 -10.13
CA VAL A 113 -1.48 -8.36 -9.97
C VAL A 113 -2.02 -7.31 -10.93
N GLY A 114 -1.35 -6.16 -11.04
CA GLY A 114 -1.76 -5.07 -11.93
C GLY A 114 -1.74 -5.48 -13.41
N ILE A 115 -0.62 -6.02 -13.88
CA ILE A 115 -0.49 -6.49 -15.27
C ILE A 115 -1.44 -7.66 -15.54
N GLY A 116 -1.55 -8.61 -14.61
CA GLY A 116 -2.49 -9.73 -14.71
C GLY A 116 -3.93 -9.28 -14.83
N GLY A 117 -4.33 -8.27 -14.03
CA GLY A 117 -5.64 -7.64 -14.10
C GLY A 117 -5.91 -6.99 -15.45
N ILE A 118 -4.96 -6.20 -15.96
CA ILE A 118 -5.05 -5.55 -17.28
C ILE A 118 -5.20 -6.59 -18.40
N ILE A 119 -4.38 -7.65 -18.37
CA ILE A 119 -4.44 -8.74 -19.37
C ILE A 119 -5.82 -9.42 -19.33
N LYS A 120 -6.36 -9.72 -18.14
CA LYS A 120 -7.68 -10.34 -17.98
C LYS A 120 -8.79 -9.45 -18.50
N VAL A 121 -8.74 -8.15 -18.23
CA VAL A 121 -9.68 -7.17 -18.78
C VAL A 121 -9.63 -7.15 -20.31
N ALA A 122 -8.45 -7.07 -20.89
CA ALA A 122 -8.27 -7.07 -22.35
C ALA A 122 -8.76 -8.38 -23.01
N GLN A 123 -8.58 -9.53 -22.35
CA GLN A 123 -9.06 -10.83 -22.86
C GLN A 123 -10.59 -10.96 -22.81
N THR A 124 -11.27 -10.24 -21.94
CA THR A 124 -12.72 -10.33 -21.79
C THR A 124 -13.49 -9.76 -22.99
N LYS A 125 -12.82 -8.95 -23.86
CA LYS A 125 -13.39 -8.34 -25.08
C LYS A 125 -14.82 -7.78 -24.87
N SER A 126 -15.02 -7.21 -23.68
CA SER A 126 -16.33 -6.70 -23.29
C SER A 126 -16.65 -5.33 -23.90
N GLY A 127 -15.65 -4.67 -24.52
CA GLY A 127 -15.72 -3.28 -24.99
C GLY A 127 -15.90 -2.27 -23.86
N MET A 128 -15.58 -2.66 -22.62
CA MET A 128 -15.62 -1.82 -21.41
C MET A 128 -14.22 -1.49 -20.89
N GLU A 129 -13.18 -1.82 -21.64
CA GLU A 129 -11.77 -1.63 -21.26
C GLU A 129 -11.46 -0.15 -20.97
N TRP A 130 -12.14 0.75 -21.68
CA TRP A 130 -12.00 2.20 -21.46
C TRP A 130 -12.42 2.66 -20.07
N VAL A 131 -13.39 1.99 -19.42
CA VAL A 131 -13.82 2.31 -18.05
C VAL A 131 -12.67 2.10 -17.08
N ILE A 132 -11.92 1.00 -17.23
CA ILE A 132 -10.76 0.72 -16.39
C ILE A 132 -9.61 1.68 -16.72
N ALA A 133 -9.41 2.03 -17.98
CA ALA A 133 -8.41 3.03 -18.34
C ALA A 133 -8.68 4.40 -17.68
N ILE A 134 -9.95 4.85 -17.69
CA ILE A 134 -10.35 6.07 -16.98
C ILE A 134 -10.15 5.92 -15.47
N ALA A 135 -10.48 4.76 -14.91
CA ALA A 135 -10.30 4.46 -13.50
C ALA A 135 -8.82 4.59 -13.07
N VAL A 136 -7.94 3.94 -13.81
CA VAL A 136 -6.49 4.00 -13.56
C VAL A 136 -5.97 5.43 -13.71
N ALA A 137 -6.39 6.15 -14.75
CA ALA A 137 -6.02 7.54 -14.96
C ALA A 137 -6.49 8.44 -13.79
N ALA A 138 -7.74 8.28 -13.34
CA ALA A 138 -8.29 9.03 -12.21
C ALA A 138 -7.50 8.79 -10.91
N ILE A 139 -7.14 7.53 -10.62
CA ILE A 139 -6.34 7.17 -9.45
C ILE A 139 -4.93 7.76 -9.55
N MET A 140 -4.28 7.66 -10.71
CA MET A 140 -2.96 8.23 -10.92
C MET A 140 -2.97 9.74 -10.71
N VAL A 141 -3.92 10.45 -11.29
CA VAL A 141 -4.09 11.90 -11.09
C VAL A 141 -4.32 12.22 -9.62
N PHE A 142 -5.19 11.47 -8.94
CA PHE A 142 -5.48 11.66 -7.52
C PHE A 142 -4.23 11.46 -6.66
N ILE A 143 -3.49 10.36 -6.85
CA ILE A 143 -2.27 10.06 -6.09
C ILE A 143 -1.19 11.11 -6.36
N PHE A 144 -0.92 11.45 -7.62
CA PHE A 144 0.09 12.46 -7.96
C PHE A 144 -0.27 13.83 -7.38
N THR A 145 -1.53 14.21 -7.37
CA THR A 145 -2.00 15.45 -6.77
C THR A 145 -1.74 15.45 -5.26
N LEU A 146 -2.13 14.38 -4.55
CA LEU A 146 -1.91 14.27 -3.09
C LEU A 146 -0.42 14.27 -2.74
N VAL A 147 0.38 13.50 -3.47
CA VAL A 147 1.83 13.42 -3.25
C VAL A 147 2.48 14.78 -3.56
N GLY A 148 2.09 15.44 -4.63
CA GLY A 148 2.58 16.77 -5.00
C GLY A 148 2.31 17.84 -3.94
N ILE A 149 1.15 17.76 -3.27
CA ILE A 149 0.80 18.67 -2.17
C ILE A 149 1.52 18.30 -0.86
N ALA A 150 1.65 17.01 -0.56
CA ALA A 150 2.19 16.54 0.71
C ALA A 150 3.72 16.57 0.77
N MET A 151 4.43 16.22 -0.30
CA MET A 151 5.89 16.10 -0.31
C MET A 151 6.63 17.37 0.09
N PRO A 152 6.28 18.58 -0.40
CA PRO A 152 6.94 19.81 0.04
C PRO A 152 6.76 20.05 1.55
N LYS A 153 5.59 19.70 2.09
CA LYS A 153 5.28 19.89 3.51
C LYS A 153 6.02 18.88 4.39
N PHE A 154 6.26 17.66 3.93
CA PHE A 154 7.11 16.69 4.63
C PHE A 154 8.55 17.19 4.79
N LYS A 155 9.12 17.82 3.76
CA LYS A 155 10.46 18.42 3.86
C LYS A 155 10.51 19.56 4.89
N ILE A 156 9.52 20.44 4.88
CA ILE A 156 9.40 21.53 5.85
C ILE A 156 9.21 20.97 7.27
N MET A 157 8.40 19.94 7.42
CA MET A 157 8.14 19.32 8.73
C MET A 157 9.44 18.81 9.36
N GLN A 158 10.34 18.20 8.60
CA GLN A 158 11.63 17.74 9.13
C GLN A 158 12.47 18.90 9.69
N SER A 159 12.56 20.01 8.96
CA SER A 159 13.30 21.18 9.47
C SER A 159 12.65 21.84 10.69
N LEU A 160 11.31 21.76 10.82
CA LEU A 160 10.61 22.24 12.00
C LEU A 160 10.81 21.33 13.21
N VAL A 161 10.90 20.01 13.01
CA VAL A 161 11.29 19.07 14.08
C VAL A 161 12.70 19.40 14.58
N ASP A 162 13.65 19.66 13.68
CA ASP A 162 15.01 20.03 14.06
C ASP A 162 15.03 21.36 14.83
N LYS A 163 14.19 22.33 14.45
CA LYS A 163 14.04 23.61 15.16
C LYS A 163 13.49 23.40 16.58
N VAL A 164 12.45 22.59 16.76
CA VAL A 164 11.89 22.26 18.09
C VAL A 164 12.95 21.54 18.94
N ASN A 165 13.67 20.59 18.37
CA ASN A 165 14.75 19.88 19.07
C ASN A 165 15.88 20.81 19.48
N LEU A 166 16.25 21.79 18.63
CA LEU A 166 17.27 22.78 18.94
C LEU A 166 16.85 23.64 20.12
N VAL A 167 15.62 24.23 20.09
CA VAL A 167 15.09 25.04 21.18
C VAL A 167 15.00 24.25 22.47
N SER A 168 14.52 22.99 22.41
CA SER A 168 14.46 22.11 23.58
C SER A 168 15.85 21.86 24.18
N ARG A 169 16.86 21.62 23.35
CA ARG A 169 18.24 21.39 23.79
C ARG A 169 18.83 22.64 24.44
N GLU A 170 18.61 23.83 23.86
CA GLU A 170 19.07 25.09 24.39
C GLU A 170 18.46 25.37 25.79
N ILE A 171 17.14 25.15 25.93
CA ILE A 171 16.43 25.31 27.21
C ILE A 171 16.99 24.32 28.24
N LEU A 172 17.15 23.04 27.90
CA LEU A 172 17.65 22.02 28.84
C LEU A 172 19.10 22.29 29.27
N THR A 173 19.94 22.72 28.33
CA THR A 173 21.34 23.04 28.61
C THR A 173 21.48 24.32 29.44
N GLY A 174 20.63 25.34 29.20
CA GLY A 174 20.64 26.61 29.89
C GLY A 174 19.70 26.72 31.10
N LEU A 175 19.10 25.62 31.55
CA LEU A 175 18.02 25.62 32.55
C LEU A 175 18.37 26.34 33.86
N SER A 176 19.60 26.17 34.34
CA SER A 176 20.10 26.85 35.55
C SER A 176 20.17 28.39 35.38
N VAL A 177 20.60 28.83 34.20
CA VAL A 177 20.69 30.25 33.85
C VAL A 177 19.30 30.85 33.67
N ILE A 178 18.42 30.15 32.97
CA ILE A 178 17.02 30.60 32.76
C ILE A 178 16.33 30.83 34.10
N ARG A 179 16.48 29.89 35.05
CA ARG A 179 15.94 29.99 36.41
C ARG A 179 16.58 31.12 37.22
N ALA A 180 17.90 31.30 37.12
CA ALA A 180 18.61 32.35 37.84
C ALA A 180 18.15 33.77 37.42
N PHE A 181 17.76 33.93 36.16
CA PHE A 181 17.28 35.21 35.59
C PHE A 181 15.76 35.33 35.51
N GLY A 182 14.98 34.33 35.97
CA GLY A 182 13.53 34.33 35.94
C GLY A 182 12.90 34.41 34.55
N ARG A 183 13.56 33.85 33.55
CA ARG A 183 13.14 33.92 32.13
C ARG A 183 12.38 32.69 31.62
N GLU A 184 11.82 31.88 32.50
CA GLU A 184 11.10 30.68 32.16
C GLU A 184 9.95 30.94 31.18
N LYS A 185 9.16 32.01 31.41
CA LYS A 185 8.02 32.36 30.54
C LYS A 185 8.43 32.78 29.14
N GLU A 186 9.59 33.39 28.97
CA GLU A 186 10.09 33.76 27.63
C GLU A 186 10.54 32.53 26.84
N GLU A 187 11.25 31.63 27.51
CA GLU A 187 11.68 30.37 26.85
C GLU A 187 10.51 29.44 26.58
N GLU A 188 9.51 29.38 27.46
CA GLU A 188 8.25 28.67 27.22
C GLU A 188 7.52 29.22 25.99
N LYS A 189 7.43 30.55 25.85
CA LYS A 189 6.85 31.17 24.66
C LYS A 189 7.62 30.86 23.40
N ARG A 190 8.96 30.89 23.44
CA ARG A 190 9.83 30.56 22.32
C ARG A 190 9.64 29.10 21.89
N PHE A 191 9.52 28.18 22.83
CA PHE A 191 9.21 26.80 22.60
C PHE A 191 7.83 26.62 21.96
N ASP A 192 6.80 27.30 22.53
CA ASP A 192 5.43 27.20 22.03
C ASP A 192 5.31 27.74 20.60
N GLU A 193 6.01 28.81 20.23
CA GLU A 193 6.06 29.32 18.85
C GLU A 193 6.62 28.28 17.89
N ALA A 194 7.75 27.65 18.23
CA ALA A 194 8.35 26.61 17.40
C ALA A 194 7.45 25.35 17.29
N ASN A 195 6.86 24.93 18.41
CA ASN A 195 5.95 23.79 18.47
C ASN A 195 4.65 24.07 17.71
N ARG A 196 4.12 25.26 17.77
CA ARG A 196 2.90 25.67 17.05
C ARG A 196 3.09 25.64 15.53
N GLU A 197 4.25 26.08 15.05
CA GLU A 197 4.59 26.04 13.63
C GLU A 197 4.69 24.59 13.14
N LEU A 198 5.35 23.70 13.89
CA LEU A 198 5.42 22.27 13.64
C LEU A 198 4.02 21.64 13.63
N THR A 199 3.24 21.88 14.69
CA THR A 199 1.88 21.33 14.82
C THR A 199 0.98 21.75 13.67
N ARG A 200 1.03 23.03 13.26
CA ARG A 200 0.23 23.52 12.12
C ARG A 200 0.59 22.81 10.81
N THR A 201 1.87 22.61 10.56
CA THR A 201 2.37 21.92 9.36
C THR A 201 2.00 20.45 9.39
N GLN A 202 2.14 19.80 10.54
CA GLN A 202 1.78 18.39 10.74
C GLN A 202 0.27 18.16 10.61
N LEU A 203 -0.56 19.03 11.16
CA LEU A 203 -2.02 18.98 10.99
C LEU A 203 -2.43 19.09 9.53
N PHE A 204 -1.82 20.02 8.79
CA PHE A 204 -2.10 20.15 7.36
C PHE A 204 -1.73 18.88 6.60
N THR A 205 -0.53 18.34 6.82
CA THR A 205 -0.04 17.13 6.17
C THR A 205 -0.92 15.93 6.52
N ASN A 206 -1.28 15.76 7.79
CA ASN A 206 -2.14 14.68 8.24
C ASN A 206 -3.56 14.79 7.64
N ARG A 207 -4.12 16.00 7.55
CA ARG A 207 -5.42 16.22 6.89
C ARG A 207 -5.39 15.81 5.42
N VAL A 208 -4.34 16.19 4.70
CA VAL A 208 -4.17 15.78 3.29
C VAL A 208 -4.04 14.26 3.17
N MET A 209 -3.26 13.62 4.05
CA MET A 209 -3.11 12.16 4.06
C MET A 209 -4.38 11.43 4.48
N THR A 210 -5.14 11.97 5.42
CA THR A 210 -6.44 11.41 5.84
C THR A 210 -7.44 11.39 4.70
N PHE A 211 -7.35 12.33 3.75
CA PHE A 211 -8.21 12.38 2.57
C PHE A 211 -7.93 11.23 1.58
N MET A 212 -6.77 10.58 1.68
CA MET A 212 -6.36 9.50 0.79
C MET A 212 -7.35 8.33 0.80
N MET A 213 -7.70 7.81 1.99
CA MET A 213 -8.61 6.65 2.11
C MET A 213 -10.04 6.95 1.61
N PRO A 214 -10.72 8.02 2.06
CA PRO A 214 -12.04 8.37 1.54
C PRO A 214 -12.04 8.68 0.03
N GLY A 215 -11.00 9.35 -0.46
CA GLY A 215 -10.86 9.68 -1.87
C GLY A 215 -10.72 8.42 -2.74
N MET A 216 -9.87 7.49 -2.35
CA MET A 216 -9.72 6.18 -3.01
C MET A 216 -11.04 5.41 -3.00
N SER A 217 -11.73 5.36 -1.85
CA SER A 217 -13.02 4.68 -1.74
C SER A 217 -14.08 5.33 -2.63
N MET A 218 -14.12 6.66 -2.70
CA MET A 218 -15.04 7.39 -3.57
C MET A 218 -14.78 7.05 -5.05
N ILE A 219 -13.53 7.06 -5.49
CA ILE A 219 -13.15 6.66 -6.85
C ILE A 219 -13.61 5.23 -7.13
N MET A 220 -13.37 4.30 -6.19
CA MET A 220 -13.79 2.89 -6.31
C MET A 220 -15.29 2.75 -6.49
N TYR A 221 -16.09 3.44 -5.69
CA TYR A 221 -17.55 3.40 -5.80
C TYR A 221 -18.03 4.02 -7.13
N CYS A 222 -17.42 5.13 -7.56
CA CYS A 222 -17.74 5.73 -8.85
C CYS A 222 -17.40 4.79 -10.02
N ILE A 223 -16.27 4.08 -9.96
CA ILE A 223 -15.90 3.08 -10.96
C ILE A 223 -16.90 1.93 -10.96
N THR A 224 -17.27 1.41 -9.79
CA THR A 224 -18.23 0.32 -9.66
C THR A 224 -19.59 0.72 -10.23
N LEU A 225 -20.08 1.91 -9.91
CA LEU A 225 -21.30 2.45 -10.48
C LEU A 225 -21.22 2.61 -12.01
N GLY A 226 -20.08 3.11 -12.52
CA GLY A 226 -19.83 3.25 -13.95
C GLY A 226 -19.85 1.90 -14.68
N ILE A 227 -19.21 0.88 -14.09
CA ILE A 227 -19.22 -0.49 -14.61
C ILE A 227 -20.64 -1.03 -14.65
N VAL A 228 -21.40 -0.92 -13.55
CA VAL A 228 -22.79 -1.40 -13.47
C VAL A 228 -23.68 -0.68 -14.49
N TRP A 229 -23.54 0.63 -14.62
CA TRP A 229 -24.31 1.43 -15.58
C TRP A 229 -24.07 0.99 -17.02
N VAL A 230 -22.82 0.87 -17.44
CA VAL A 230 -22.47 0.45 -18.80
C VAL A 230 -22.83 -1.02 -19.05
N ALA A 231 -22.59 -1.89 -18.06
CA ALA A 231 -22.90 -3.31 -18.15
C ALA A 231 -24.41 -3.57 -18.23
N ALA A 232 -25.25 -2.81 -17.51
CA ALA A 232 -26.69 -2.96 -17.52
C ALA A 232 -27.26 -2.83 -18.94
N GLY A 233 -26.86 -1.79 -19.69
CA GLY A 233 -27.29 -1.62 -21.08
C GLY A 233 -26.80 -2.73 -22.02
N ARG A 234 -25.64 -3.34 -21.73
CA ARG A 234 -25.11 -4.46 -22.53
C ARG A 234 -25.75 -5.80 -22.19
N ILE A 235 -26.12 -5.99 -20.92
CA ILE A 235 -26.86 -7.19 -20.48
C ILE A 235 -28.27 -7.16 -21.06
N ASP A 236 -28.93 -6.00 -21.06
CA ASP A 236 -30.26 -5.82 -21.62
C ASP A 236 -30.27 -6.12 -23.12
N ASN A 237 -29.25 -5.70 -23.86
CA ASN A 237 -29.06 -6.02 -25.28
C ASN A 237 -28.56 -7.45 -25.55
N GLY A 238 -28.40 -8.29 -24.51
CA GLY A 238 -27.94 -9.67 -24.64
C GLY A 238 -26.46 -9.85 -25.03
N SER A 239 -25.67 -8.76 -25.10
CA SER A 239 -24.27 -8.79 -25.51
C SER A 239 -23.30 -9.12 -24.37
N MET A 240 -23.77 -9.18 -23.11
CA MET A 240 -22.95 -9.45 -21.95
C MET A 240 -23.71 -10.26 -20.89
N GLN A 241 -23.02 -11.14 -20.18
CA GLN A 241 -23.58 -11.89 -19.06
C GLN A 241 -23.33 -11.18 -17.73
N VAL A 242 -24.21 -11.37 -16.75
CA VAL A 242 -24.08 -10.83 -15.39
C VAL A 242 -22.76 -11.29 -14.72
N GLY A 243 -22.34 -12.54 -14.97
CA GLY A 243 -21.07 -13.06 -14.48
C GLY A 243 -19.85 -12.29 -15.00
N THR A 244 -19.90 -11.82 -16.25
CA THR A 244 -18.84 -10.99 -16.83
C THR A 244 -18.76 -9.62 -16.15
N MET A 245 -19.90 -9.01 -15.82
CA MET A 245 -19.95 -7.75 -15.06
C MET A 245 -19.32 -7.92 -13.67
N THR A 246 -19.65 -8.99 -12.95
CA THR A 246 -19.10 -9.26 -11.61
C THR A 246 -17.59 -9.49 -11.69
N ALA A 247 -17.12 -10.24 -12.69
CA ALA A 247 -15.69 -10.43 -12.92
C ALA A 247 -14.98 -9.10 -13.22
N PHE A 248 -15.61 -8.23 -14.00
CA PHE A 248 -15.06 -6.90 -14.33
C PHE A 248 -14.90 -6.01 -13.12
N ILE A 249 -15.90 -5.99 -12.22
CA ILE A 249 -15.83 -5.28 -10.93
C ILE A 249 -14.66 -5.82 -10.09
N THR A 250 -14.52 -7.15 -10.03
CA THR A 250 -13.43 -7.80 -9.29
C THR A 250 -12.06 -7.41 -9.86
N TYR A 251 -11.89 -7.41 -11.19
CA TYR A 251 -10.64 -7.00 -11.83
C TYR A 251 -10.35 -5.51 -11.60
N ALA A 252 -11.37 -4.64 -11.66
CA ALA A 252 -11.21 -3.23 -11.35
C ALA A 252 -10.72 -3.03 -9.91
N MET A 253 -11.33 -3.71 -8.94
CA MET A 253 -10.88 -3.67 -7.55
C MET A 253 -9.43 -4.14 -7.39
N MET A 254 -9.06 -5.21 -8.09
CA MET A 254 -7.73 -5.81 -8.03
C MET A 254 -6.64 -4.90 -8.62
N ILE A 255 -6.96 -4.14 -9.67
CA ILE A 255 -6.04 -3.19 -10.31
C ILE A 255 -5.85 -1.94 -9.45
N VAL A 256 -6.91 -1.49 -8.76
CA VAL A 256 -6.91 -0.30 -7.93
C VAL A 256 -6.23 -0.51 -6.58
N MET A 257 -6.28 -1.70 -6.04
CA MET A 257 -5.75 -2.08 -4.73
C MET A 257 -4.23 -2.35 -4.76
#